data_0e6fd0f1fa9cd956dc9dd52a3941b152
#
_entry.id   0e6fd0f1fa9cd956dc9dd52a3941b152
#
_cell.length_a   1.000
_cell.length_b   1.000
_cell.length_c   1.000
_cell.angle_alpha   90.00
_cell.angle_beta   90.00
_cell.angle_gamma   90.00
#
_symmetry.space_group_name_H-M   'P 1'
#
loop_
_entity.id
_entity.type
_entity.pdbx_description
1 polymer ?
#
loop_
_entity_poly.entity_id
_entity_poly.type
_entity_poly.pdbx_seq_one_letter_code
_entity_poly.pdbx_strand_id
1 'polypeptide(L)'
;VRLSEQLKPYKLKWIEDALISESIDQYEILRKRIPEQTLATGEQWYGVHPFFHAASRGIVDILQPDITWVGGLSAIIKIAHIAESAGIDVILHGGGGSVYGQHASYGLTGISMIECSGPVITPIGVPLEEKDRFPGTPIPKDGTIIPSDAPGFGLEIKKEWFPDFFS
;
A
#
# COMPACT_ATOMS: atom_id res chain seq x y z
N VAL A 1 19.42 8.85 10.72
CA VAL A 1 19.81 10.25 10.98
C VAL A 1 20.76 10.77 9.90
N ARG A 2 22.01 10.29 9.83
CA ARG A 2 23.00 10.80 8.85
C ARG A 2 22.50 10.78 7.40
N LEU A 3 21.85 9.69 6.97
CA LEU A 3 21.25 9.58 5.63
C LEU A 3 20.15 10.62 5.42
N SER A 4 19.26 10.77 6.40
CA SER A 4 18.17 11.76 6.33
C SER A 4 18.72 13.17 6.14
N GLU A 5 19.78 13.56 6.86
CA GLU A 5 20.43 14.87 6.70
C GLU A 5 21.02 15.06 5.30
N GLN A 6 21.66 14.03 4.75
CA GLN A 6 22.21 14.07 3.39
C GLN A 6 21.13 14.15 2.30
N LEU A 7 19.93 13.65 2.57
CA LEU A 7 18.80 13.65 1.63
C LEU A 7 17.94 14.92 1.69
N LYS A 8 18.08 15.75 2.73
CA LYS A 8 17.32 17.02 2.87
C LYS A 8 17.31 17.89 1.60
N PRO A 9 18.44 18.10 0.89
CA PRO A 9 18.45 18.94 -0.31
C PRO A 9 17.53 18.44 -1.43
N TYR A 10 17.24 17.15 -1.46
CA TYR A 10 16.39 16.51 -2.49
C TYR A 10 14.90 16.64 -2.19
N LYS A 11 14.51 17.09 -0.99
CA LYS A 11 13.12 17.30 -0.58
C LYS A 11 12.24 16.07 -0.85
N LEU A 12 12.72 14.90 -0.42
CA LEU A 12 11.98 13.65 -0.58
C LEU A 12 10.61 13.76 0.08
N LYS A 13 9.59 13.18 -0.55
CA LYS A 13 8.23 13.15 -0.01
C LYS A 13 8.18 12.34 1.27
N TRP A 14 8.87 11.20 1.33
CA TRP A 14 9.13 10.41 2.55
C TRP A 14 10.43 9.61 2.43
N ILE A 15 10.85 9.03 3.54
CA ILE A 15 11.85 7.95 3.59
C ILE A 15 11.11 6.68 3.99
N GLU A 16 11.19 5.68 3.14
CA GLU A 16 10.54 4.39 3.30
C GLU A 16 11.51 3.37 3.88
N ASP A 17 11.00 2.48 4.73
CA ASP A 17 11.73 1.36 5.34
C ASP A 17 13.14 1.72 5.82
N ALA A 18 13.23 2.85 6.51
CA ALA A 18 14.50 3.37 7.04
C ALA A 18 15.21 2.41 8.01
N LEU A 19 14.48 1.46 8.57
CA LEU A 19 14.93 0.39 9.47
C LEU A 19 14.23 -0.91 9.10
N ILE A 20 14.72 -2.03 9.62
CA ILE A 20 14.04 -3.32 9.45
C ILE A 20 12.66 -3.31 10.13
N SER A 21 11.69 -3.94 9.51
CA SER A 21 10.27 -3.87 9.89
C SER A 21 9.97 -4.35 11.30
N GLU A 22 10.71 -5.34 11.81
CA GLU A 22 10.53 -5.89 13.16
C GLU A 22 10.97 -4.93 14.27
N SER A 23 11.70 -3.90 13.93
CA SER A 23 12.31 -2.97 14.90
C SER A 23 11.44 -1.74 15.18
N ILE A 24 10.14 -1.93 15.48
CA ILE A 24 9.19 -0.83 15.76
C ILE A 24 9.71 0.13 16.82
N ASP A 25 10.31 -0.39 17.91
CA ASP A 25 10.88 0.46 18.96
C ASP A 25 12.04 1.33 18.46
N GLN A 26 12.82 0.86 17.47
CA GLN A 26 13.88 1.64 16.84
C GLN A 26 13.32 2.77 15.97
N TYR A 27 12.17 2.57 15.34
CA TYR A 27 11.45 3.63 14.64
C TYR A 27 11.01 4.75 15.59
N GLU A 28 10.59 4.42 16.82
CA GLU A 28 10.26 5.43 17.84
C GLU A 28 11.49 6.27 18.23
N ILE A 29 12.66 5.63 18.37
CA ILE A 29 13.92 6.31 18.60
C ILE A 29 14.31 7.19 17.40
N LEU A 30 14.15 6.65 16.18
CA LEU A 30 14.44 7.38 14.95
C LEU A 30 13.55 8.63 14.84
N ARG A 31 12.24 8.50 15.07
CA ARG A 31 11.27 9.61 15.06
C ARG A 31 11.71 10.76 15.96
N LYS A 32 12.15 10.46 17.20
CA LYS A 32 12.64 11.49 18.14
C LYS A 32 13.89 12.21 17.65
N ARG A 33 14.69 11.56 16.80
CA ARG A 33 15.96 12.11 16.27
C ARG A 33 15.81 12.85 14.95
N ILE A 34 14.76 12.58 14.19
CA ILE A 34 14.46 13.22 12.90
C ILE A 34 12.97 13.60 12.82
N PRO A 35 12.46 14.45 13.74
CA PRO A 35 11.03 14.73 13.87
C PRO A 35 10.41 15.35 12.61
N GLU A 36 11.20 16.08 11.82
CA GLU A 36 10.73 16.77 10.60
C GLU A 36 10.69 15.86 9.37
N GLN A 37 11.24 14.64 9.45
CA GLN A 37 11.31 13.76 8.31
C GLN A 37 10.06 12.90 8.22
N THR A 38 9.34 12.98 7.09
CA THR A 38 8.24 12.06 6.80
C THR A 38 8.78 10.63 6.66
N LEU A 39 8.25 9.72 7.48
CA LEU A 39 8.61 8.30 7.50
C LEU A 39 7.43 7.46 7.07
N ALA A 40 7.70 6.46 6.23
CA ALA A 40 6.75 5.46 5.77
C ALA A 40 7.29 4.07 6.04
N THR A 41 6.42 3.13 6.44
CA THR A 41 6.76 1.71 6.59
C THR A 41 5.50 0.87 6.80
N GLY A 42 5.64 -0.45 6.72
CA GLY A 42 4.58 -1.38 7.12
C GLY A 42 4.32 -2.51 6.13
N GLU A 43 4.99 -2.56 4.99
CA GLU A 43 4.78 -3.57 3.96
C GLU A 43 4.98 -5.01 4.47
N GLN A 44 5.88 -5.18 5.44
CA GLN A 44 6.21 -6.49 6.01
C GLN A 44 5.49 -6.78 7.34
N TRP A 45 4.58 -5.91 7.79
CA TRP A 45 3.84 -6.14 9.02
C TRP A 45 2.62 -7.03 8.80
N TYR A 46 2.41 -7.97 9.73
CA TYR A 46 1.26 -8.87 9.72
C TYR A 46 0.16 -8.41 10.67
N GLY A 47 -1.09 -8.52 10.22
CA GLY A 47 -2.26 -8.17 11.01
C GLY A 47 -2.35 -6.68 11.33
N VAL A 48 -3.30 -6.30 12.17
CA VAL A 48 -3.66 -4.90 12.43
C VAL A 48 -2.83 -4.28 13.56
N HIS A 49 -2.34 -5.10 14.50
CA HIS A 49 -1.73 -4.62 15.74
C HIS A 49 -0.47 -3.75 15.55
N PRO A 50 0.50 -4.09 14.67
CA PRO A 50 1.67 -3.22 14.45
C PRO A 50 1.28 -1.83 13.94
N PHE A 51 0.28 -1.74 13.07
CA PHE A 51 -0.22 -0.48 12.54
C PHE A 51 -0.90 0.38 13.61
N PHE A 52 -1.71 -0.23 14.48
CA PHE A 52 -2.29 0.46 15.62
C PHE A 52 -1.20 0.99 16.56
N HIS A 53 -0.18 0.18 16.85
CA HIS A 53 0.95 0.57 17.69
C HIS A 53 1.69 1.77 17.10
N ALA A 54 2.02 1.73 15.81
CA ALA A 54 2.73 2.81 15.13
C ALA A 54 1.90 4.10 15.06
N ALA A 55 0.63 3.99 14.69
CA ALA A 55 -0.29 5.12 14.59
C ALA A 55 -0.53 5.80 15.93
N SER A 56 -0.88 5.03 16.98
CA SER A 56 -1.19 5.57 18.30
C SER A 56 -0.03 6.28 18.98
N ARG A 57 1.20 6.01 18.56
CA ARG A 57 2.42 6.61 19.10
C ARG A 57 3.04 7.66 18.18
N GLY A 58 2.48 7.90 17.00
CA GLY A 58 3.03 8.84 16.03
C GLY A 58 4.45 8.46 15.55
N ILE A 59 4.72 7.16 15.41
CA ILE A 59 6.05 6.65 15.05
C ILE A 59 6.37 6.94 13.59
N VAL A 60 5.37 6.84 12.70
CA VAL A 60 5.47 7.11 11.27
C VAL A 60 4.33 8.01 10.81
N ASP A 61 4.47 8.60 9.64
CA ASP A 61 3.48 9.50 9.04
C ASP A 61 2.63 8.80 7.99
N ILE A 62 3.14 7.69 7.43
CA ILE A 62 2.48 6.92 6.38
C ILE A 62 2.56 5.44 6.76
N LEU A 63 1.42 4.77 6.79
CA LEU A 63 1.32 3.33 6.91
C LEU A 63 1.25 2.68 5.53
N GLN A 64 2.08 1.66 5.28
CA GLN A 64 2.17 1.00 3.99
C GLN A 64 1.85 -0.50 4.07
N PRO A 65 0.61 -0.86 4.43
CA PRO A 65 0.23 -2.28 4.45
C PRO A 65 0.17 -2.88 3.04
N ASP A 66 0.68 -4.09 2.87
CA ASP A 66 0.44 -4.90 1.67
C ASP A 66 -0.83 -5.74 1.87
N ILE A 67 -1.81 -5.58 0.98
CA ILE A 67 -3.11 -6.26 1.07
C ILE A 67 -2.99 -7.78 1.01
N THR A 68 -1.98 -8.30 0.30
CA THR A 68 -1.76 -9.74 0.15
C THR A 68 -1.02 -10.35 1.33
N TRP A 69 -0.36 -9.51 2.13
CA TRP A 69 0.48 -9.88 3.24
C TRP A 69 -0.21 -9.68 4.61
N VAL A 70 -0.87 -8.56 4.80
CA VAL A 70 -1.39 -8.10 6.10
C VAL A 70 -2.61 -8.85 6.62
N GLY A 71 -3.29 -9.63 5.77
CA GLY A 71 -4.54 -10.34 6.10
C GLY A 71 -5.74 -9.91 5.26
N GLY A 72 -5.48 -9.40 4.06
CA GLY A 72 -6.49 -9.08 3.06
C GLY A 72 -7.26 -7.78 3.33
N LEU A 73 -8.32 -7.58 2.55
CA LEU A 73 -9.16 -6.38 2.57
C LEU A 73 -9.73 -6.07 3.97
N SER A 74 -10.11 -7.09 4.73
CA SER A 74 -10.66 -6.90 6.09
C SER A 74 -9.65 -6.27 7.06
N ALA A 75 -8.36 -6.57 6.89
CA ALA A 75 -7.29 -5.94 7.67
C ALA A 75 -7.04 -4.49 7.18
N ILE A 76 -6.99 -4.28 5.86
CA ILE A 76 -6.82 -2.96 5.25
C ILE A 76 -7.90 -1.97 5.72
N ILE A 77 -9.17 -2.37 5.74
CA ILE A 77 -10.27 -1.51 6.22
C ILE A 77 -10.02 -1.07 7.67
N LYS A 78 -9.61 -1.99 8.55
CA LYS A 78 -9.31 -1.66 9.95
C LYS A 78 -8.10 -0.72 10.08
N ILE A 79 -7.06 -0.95 9.28
CA ILE A 79 -5.86 -0.12 9.29
C ILE A 79 -6.18 1.29 8.77
N ALA A 80 -6.99 1.42 7.72
CA ALA A 80 -7.44 2.72 7.22
C ALA A 80 -8.20 3.52 8.30
N HIS A 81 -9.11 2.90 9.04
CA HIS A 81 -9.83 3.56 10.13
C HIS A 81 -8.92 3.94 11.31
N ILE A 82 -7.88 3.12 11.61
CA ILE A 82 -6.87 3.45 12.62
C ILE A 82 -6.08 4.68 12.17
N ALA A 83 -5.62 4.70 10.93
CA ALA A 83 -4.87 5.81 10.35
C ALA A 83 -5.70 7.10 10.33
N GLU A 84 -6.95 7.03 9.87
CA GLU A 84 -7.91 8.14 9.88
C GLU A 84 -8.07 8.71 11.29
N SER A 85 -8.26 7.84 12.30
CA SER A 85 -8.41 8.24 13.70
C SER A 85 -7.14 8.90 14.27
N ALA A 86 -5.97 8.55 13.74
CA ALA A 86 -4.69 9.12 14.15
C ALA A 86 -4.24 10.32 13.29
N GLY A 87 -4.97 10.63 12.21
CA GLY A 87 -4.63 11.71 11.29
C GLY A 87 -3.37 11.45 10.46
N ILE A 88 -3.10 10.19 10.13
CA ILE A 88 -1.95 9.78 9.30
C ILE A 88 -2.43 9.11 8.00
N ASP A 89 -1.57 9.14 6.99
CA ASP A 89 -1.90 8.61 5.66
C ASP A 89 -1.70 7.09 5.57
N VAL A 90 -2.42 6.48 4.63
CA VAL A 90 -2.18 5.10 4.18
C VAL A 90 -1.82 5.12 2.70
N ILE A 91 -0.78 4.39 2.32
CA ILE A 91 -0.40 4.12 0.94
C ILE A 91 -0.16 2.62 0.84
N LEU A 92 -1.01 1.90 0.13
CA LEU A 92 -0.88 0.45 0.05
C LEU A 92 0.37 0.07 -0.75
N HIS A 93 1.28 -0.70 -0.12
CA HIS A 93 2.41 -1.32 -0.81
C HIS A 93 1.90 -2.19 -1.95
N GLY A 94 2.40 -1.96 -3.17
CA GLY A 94 1.99 -2.70 -4.36
C GLY A 94 0.48 -2.66 -4.67
N GLY A 95 -0.29 -1.81 -4.00
CA GLY A 95 -1.76 -1.82 -4.05
C GLY A 95 -2.33 -1.62 -5.45
N GLY A 96 -1.68 -0.83 -6.30
CA GLY A 96 -2.05 -0.62 -7.70
C GLY A 96 -1.86 -1.85 -8.58
N GLY A 97 -1.05 -2.81 -8.15
CA GLY A 97 -0.82 -4.07 -8.84
C GLY A 97 -1.95 -5.08 -8.71
N SER A 98 -2.88 -4.89 -7.78
CA SER A 98 -4.00 -5.81 -7.57
C SER A 98 -5.34 -5.09 -7.59
N VAL A 99 -6.37 -5.73 -8.13
CA VAL A 99 -7.74 -5.18 -8.12
C VAL A 99 -8.25 -4.95 -6.69
N TYR A 100 -7.87 -5.77 -5.74
CA TYR A 100 -8.26 -5.62 -4.33
C TYR A 100 -7.65 -4.34 -3.72
N GLY A 101 -6.37 -4.09 -3.99
CA GLY A 101 -5.68 -2.87 -3.58
C GLY A 101 -6.23 -1.63 -4.27
N GLN A 102 -6.52 -1.72 -5.57
CA GLN A 102 -7.14 -0.63 -6.33
C GLN A 102 -8.49 -0.24 -5.74
N HIS A 103 -9.39 -1.20 -5.50
CA HIS A 103 -10.70 -0.95 -4.90
C HIS A 103 -10.59 -0.43 -3.45
N ALA A 104 -9.68 -0.99 -2.64
CA ALA A 104 -9.44 -0.51 -1.28
C ALA A 104 -8.98 0.95 -1.29
N SER A 105 -8.01 1.29 -2.14
CA SER A 105 -7.47 2.65 -2.22
C SER A 105 -8.48 3.66 -2.76
N TYR A 106 -9.36 3.26 -3.65
CA TYR A 106 -10.39 4.12 -4.20
C TYR A 106 -11.56 4.33 -3.23
N GLY A 107 -11.93 3.30 -2.47
CA GLY A 107 -13.13 3.30 -1.61
C GLY A 107 -12.89 3.70 -0.16
N LEU A 108 -11.65 3.75 0.33
CA LEU A 108 -11.33 4.09 1.71
C LEU A 108 -10.79 5.52 1.83
N THR A 109 -11.23 6.21 2.88
CA THR A 109 -10.70 7.53 3.24
C THR A 109 -9.25 7.44 3.72
N GLY A 110 -8.48 8.53 3.54
CA GLY A 110 -7.08 8.61 3.97
C GLY A 110 -6.07 7.92 3.05
N ILE A 111 -6.52 7.39 1.90
CA ILE A 111 -5.63 6.83 0.88
C ILE A 111 -5.60 7.78 -0.32
N SER A 112 -4.57 8.63 -0.35
CA SER A 112 -4.47 9.71 -1.36
C SER A 112 -3.74 9.29 -2.65
N MET A 113 -2.99 8.21 -2.58
CA MET A 113 -2.25 7.65 -3.71
C MET A 113 -2.02 6.14 -3.51
N ILE A 114 -1.58 5.49 -4.57
CA ILE A 114 -1.37 4.06 -4.60
C ILE A 114 -0.02 3.77 -5.26
N GLU A 115 0.74 2.88 -4.67
CA GLU A 115 1.94 2.36 -5.31
C GLU A 115 1.53 1.38 -6.42
N CYS A 116 2.04 1.59 -7.62
CA CYS A 116 1.74 0.73 -8.76
C CYS A 116 2.99 -0.05 -9.17
N SER A 117 2.92 -1.36 -8.98
CA SER A 117 3.99 -2.31 -9.29
C SER A 117 3.40 -3.66 -9.75
N GLY A 118 4.25 -4.59 -10.13
CA GLY A 118 3.87 -5.99 -10.39
C GLY A 118 2.96 -6.20 -11.59
N PRO A 119 1.82 -6.89 -11.44
CA PRO A 119 1.10 -7.48 -12.56
C PRO A 119 0.32 -6.50 -13.46
N VAL A 120 0.48 -5.19 -13.32
CA VAL A 120 -0.16 -4.19 -14.19
C VAL A 120 0.81 -3.26 -14.89
N ILE A 121 2.05 -3.19 -14.41
CA ILE A 121 3.13 -2.43 -15.05
C ILE A 121 4.45 -3.21 -15.04
N THR A 122 5.32 -2.90 -15.99
CA THR A 122 6.70 -3.41 -16.00
C THR A 122 7.55 -2.72 -14.91
N PRO A 123 8.74 -3.28 -14.55
CA PRO A 123 9.66 -2.64 -13.60
C PRO A 123 10.10 -1.21 -13.99
N ILE A 124 9.99 -0.87 -15.26
CA ILE A 124 10.30 0.50 -15.75
C ILE A 124 9.05 1.38 -15.88
N GLY A 125 7.91 0.98 -15.32
CA GLY A 125 6.70 1.78 -15.24
C GLY A 125 5.82 1.80 -16.50
N VAL A 126 6.05 0.90 -17.47
CA VAL A 126 5.21 0.78 -18.66
C VAL A 126 4.03 -0.15 -18.37
N PRO A 127 2.77 0.25 -18.63
CA PRO A 127 1.61 -0.62 -18.44
C PRO A 127 1.72 -1.93 -19.24
N LEU A 128 1.34 -3.05 -18.62
CA LEU A 128 1.31 -4.35 -19.29
C LEU A 128 0.20 -4.41 -20.34
N GLU A 129 0.44 -5.16 -21.40
CA GLU A 129 -0.61 -5.49 -22.37
C GLU A 129 -1.70 -6.38 -21.74
N GLU A 130 -2.90 -6.36 -22.31
CA GLU A 130 -4.03 -7.12 -21.80
C GLU A 130 -3.76 -8.62 -21.68
N LYS A 131 -3.01 -9.18 -22.64
CA LYS A 131 -2.60 -10.60 -22.65
C LYS A 131 -1.69 -11.00 -21.48
N ASP A 132 -0.99 -10.02 -20.88
CA ASP A 132 0.04 -10.24 -19.84
C ASP A 132 -0.49 -9.93 -18.43
N ARG A 133 -1.77 -9.62 -18.30
CA ARG A 133 -2.44 -9.34 -17.02
C ARG A 133 -3.74 -10.11 -16.89
N PHE A 134 -4.22 -10.19 -15.67
CA PHE A 134 -5.49 -10.86 -15.40
C PHE A 134 -6.65 -10.07 -16.07
N PRO A 135 -7.53 -10.72 -16.84
CA PRO A 135 -8.63 -10.04 -17.53
C PRO A 135 -9.52 -9.23 -16.58
N GLY A 136 -9.89 -8.03 -17.01
CA GLY A 136 -10.65 -7.09 -16.19
C GLY A 136 -9.80 -6.23 -15.23
N THR A 137 -8.49 -6.47 -15.14
CA THR A 137 -7.62 -5.65 -14.26
C THR A 137 -7.34 -4.28 -14.88
N PRO A 138 -7.74 -3.17 -14.24
CA PRO A 138 -7.40 -1.83 -14.68
C PRO A 138 -5.90 -1.56 -14.65
N ILE A 139 -5.44 -0.72 -15.59
CA ILE A 139 -4.04 -0.27 -15.68
C ILE A 139 -3.94 1.22 -15.41
N PRO A 140 -2.79 1.71 -14.97
CA PRO A 140 -2.57 3.15 -14.84
C PRO A 140 -2.63 3.84 -16.21
N LYS A 141 -3.34 4.97 -16.23
CA LYS A 141 -3.41 5.86 -17.38
C LYS A 141 -3.22 7.30 -16.89
N ASP A 142 -2.27 7.98 -17.46
CA ASP A 142 -1.96 9.39 -17.14
C ASP A 142 -1.77 9.64 -15.62
N GLY A 143 -1.09 8.70 -14.94
CA GLY A 143 -0.83 8.76 -13.49
C GLY A 143 -2.03 8.41 -12.60
N THR A 144 -3.11 7.90 -13.17
CA THR A 144 -4.34 7.55 -12.45
C THR A 144 -4.76 6.12 -12.74
N ILE A 145 -5.28 5.42 -11.73
CA ILE A 145 -6.00 4.15 -11.87
C ILE A 145 -7.45 4.36 -11.43
N ILE A 146 -8.39 3.85 -12.22
CA ILE A 146 -9.81 3.83 -11.89
C ILE A 146 -10.23 2.35 -11.83
N PRO A 147 -10.66 1.84 -10.66
CA PRO A 147 -11.20 0.49 -10.54
C PRO A 147 -12.42 0.27 -11.43
N SER A 148 -12.68 -0.98 -11.79
CA SER A 148 -13.86 -1.36 -12.58
C SER A 148 -15.14 -1.24 -11.75
N ASP A 149 -16.23 -0.78 -12.38
CA ASP A 149 -17.59 -0.81 -11.80
C ASP A 149 -18.32 -2.16 -12.04
N ALA A 150 -17.65 -3.14 -12.65
CA ALA A 150 -18.23 -4.46 -12.84
C ALA A 150 -18.40 -5.21 -11.50
N PRO A 151 -19.32 -6.19 -11.42
CA PRO A 151 -19.59 -6.90 -10.17
C PRO A 151 -18.34 -7.49 -9.51
N GLY A 152 -18.30 -7.47 -8.19
CA GLY A 152 -17.15 -7.90 -7.38
C GLY A 152 -15.97 -6.95 -7.54
N PHE A 153 -14.82 -7.48 -7.92
CA PHE A 153 -13.60 -6.70 -8.21
C PHE A 153 -13.40 -6.46 -9.72
N GLY A 154 -14.42 -6.71 -10.53
CA GLY A 154 -14.35 -6.52 -11.98
C GLY A 154 -13.49 -7.50 -12.74
N LEU A 155 -13.08 -8.61 -12.10
CA LEU A 155 -12.30 -9.65 -12.77
C LEU A 155 -13.17 -10.54 -13.66
N GLU A 156 -12.69 -10.83 -14.86
CA GLU A 156 -13.32 -11.74 -15.81
C GLU A 156 -12.81 -13.18 -15.61
N ILE A 157 -13.28 -13.82 -14.53
CA ILE A 157 -12.87 -15.20 -14.20
C ILE A 157 -13.60 -16.19 -15.11
N LYS A 158 -12.83 -16.98 -15.85
CA LYS A 158 -13.37 -18.07 -16.68
C LYS A 158 -13.47 -19.36 -15.87
N LYS A 159 -14.63 -20.02 -15.95
CA LYS A 159 -14.90 -21.27 -15.21
C LYS A 159 -13.89 -22.37 -15.47
N GLU A 160 -13.40 -22.47 -16.71
CA GLU A 160 -12.39 -23.45 -17.12
C GLU A 160 -11.04 -23.31 -16.42
N TRP A 161 -10.76 -22.16 -15.80
CA TRP A 161 -9.53 -21.97 -15.02
C TRP A 161 -9.58 -22.61 -13.64
N PHE A 162 -10.78 -22.89 -13.15
CA PHE A 162 -11.02 -23.46 -11.82
C PHE A 162 -12.11 -24.53 -11.88
N PRO A 163 -11.91 -25.64 -12.62
CA PRO A 163 -12.95 -26.65 -12.88
C PRO A 163 -13.52 -27.26 -11.59
N ASP A 164 -12.67 -27.47 -10.58
CA ASP A 164 -13.07 -28.05 -9.29
C ASP A 164 -13.89 -27.10 -8.40
N PHE A 165 -13.88 -25.81 -8.71
CA PHE A 165 -14.59 -24.78 -7.93
C PHE A 165 -16.02 -24.52 -8.46
N PHE A 166 -16.28 -24.87 -9.71
CA PHE A 166 -17.54 -24.63 -10.42
C PHE A 166 -18.26 -25.91 -10.83
N SER A 167 -17.77 -27.08 -10.34
CA SER A 167 -18.38 -28.40 -10.56
C SER A 167 -19.62 -28.64 -9.69
#